data_022e40fcc2705f2f0656ff6595a69fe4
#
_entry.id   022e40fcc2705f2f0656ff6595a69fe4
#
_cell.length_a   1.000
_cell.length_b   1.000
_cell.length_c   1.000
_cell.angle_alpha   90.00
_cell.angle_beta   90.00
_cell.angle_gamma   90.00
#
_symmetry.space_group_name_H-M   'P 1'
#
loop_
_entity.id
_entity.type
_entity.pdbx_description
1 polymer ?
#
loop_
_entity_poly.entity_id
_entity_poly.type
_entity_poly.pdbx_seq_one_letter_code
_entity_poly.pdbx_strand_id
1 'polypeptide(L)'
;MNKPSHASTERIRKGVVKQSLRTRFNDVSGRSEKRQLYRLVSNSAEYQLADRLKADHNLLNQSEKVWVLADDDVDTYFKSLNSADGAFVGRTNDKQQEWIQSLIEAGQIELRFNTQFFTSGDSREPEQAGIGGAIVGSLFTLFITLALSFPIGVAAAVYLEEFAPKNRLTDFIEVNINNLA
;
A
#
# COMPACT_ATOMS: atom_id res chain seq x y z
N MET A 1 20.76 8.96 29.92
CA MET A 1 19.49 8.82 29.20
C MET A 1 19.45 7.43 28.60
N ASN A 2 18.69 6.53 29.20
CA ASN A 2 18.66 5.10 28.83
C ASN A 2 17.80 4.94 27.56
N LYS A 3 18.43 4.58 26.42
CA LYS A 3 17.74 4.26 25.19
C LYS A 3 16.88 3.01 25.43
N PRO A 4 15.54 3.05 25.22
CA PRO A 4 14.72 1.87 25.43
C PRO A 4 15.23 0.74 24.53
N SER A 5 15.35 -0.46 25.08
CA SER A 5 15.82 -1.62 24.31
C SER A 5 14.84 -1.94 23.18
N HIS A 6 15.35 -2.47 22.07
CA HIS A 6 14.55 -2.88 20.91
C HIS A 6 13.33 -3.75 21.31
N ALA A 7 13.49 -4.61 22.31
CA ALA A 7 12.43 -5.46 22.86
C ALA A 7 11.34 -4.67 23.60
N SER A 8 11.67 -3.55 24.25
CA SER A 8 10.70 -2.69 24.95
C SER A 8 9.82 -1.94 23.95
N THR A 9 10.43 -1.39 22.92
CA THR A 9 9.72 -0.69 21.83
C THR A 9 8.80 -1.66 21.06
N GLU A 10 9.22 -2.89 20.87
CA GLU A 10 8.42 -3.92 20.19
C GLU A 10 7.22 -4.39 21.04
N ARG A 11 7.35 -4.44 22.36
CA ARG A 11 6.25 -4.76 23.27
C ARG A 11 5.20 -3.65 23.35
N ILE A 12 5.63 -2.40 23.39
CA ILE A 12 4.75 -1.22 23.35
C ILE A 12 3.99 -1.21 22.01
N ARG A 13 4.67 -1.47 20.90
CA ARG A 13 4.12 -1.52 19.56
C ARG A 13 2.91 -2.46 19.43
N LYS A 14 3.03 -3.71 19.92
CA LYS A 14 2.00 -4.76 19.77
C LYS A 14 0.79 -4.64 20.70
N GLY A 15 0.77 -3.70 21.62
CA GLY A 15 -0.26 -3.61 22.64
C GLY A 15 -1.15 -2.38 22.57
N VAL A 16 -0.63 -1.25 22.09
CA VAL A 16 -1.31 0.06 22.22
C VAL A 16 -2.63 0.11 21.46
N VAL A 17 -2.64 -0.29 20.20
CA VAL A 17 -3.86 -0.30 19.37
C VAL A 17 -4.92 -1.23 19.95
N LYS A 18 -4.51 -2.44 20.34
CA LYS A 18 -5.41 -3.43 20.95
C LYS A 18 -5.96 -2.95 22.29
N GLN A 19 -5.15 -2.24 23.06
CA GLN A 19 -5.57 -1.67 24.34
C GLN A 19 -6.58 -0.53 24.14
N SER A 20 -6.36 0.35 23.18
CA SER A 20 -7.29 1.42 22.82
C SER A 20 -8.66 0.88 22.38
N LEU A 21 -8.68 -0.15 21.56
CA LEU A 21 -9.91 -0.82 21.15
C LEU A 21 -10.63 -1.47 22.33
N ARG A 22 -9.91 -2.12 23.25
CA ARG A 22 -10.49 -2.69 24.48
C ARG A 22 -11.07 -1.64 25.40
N THR A 23 -10.43 -0.48 25.51
CA THR A 23 -10.92 0.62 26.32
C THR A 23 -12.21 1.20 25.74
N ARG A 24 -12.31 1.24 24.41
CA ARG A 24 -13.52 1.72 23.71
C ARG A 24 -14.67 0.72 23.75
N PHE A 25 -14.36 -0.59 23.67
CA PHE A 25 -15.31 -1.70 23.67
C PHE A 25 -15.02 -2.63 24.86
N ASN A 26 -15.33 -2.15 26.06
CA ASN A 26 -15.03 -2.84 27.32
C ASN A 26 -15.95 -4.04 27.60
N ASP A 27 -17.08 -4.13 26.93
CA ASP A 27 -18.05 -5.23 26.96
C ASP A 27 -17.55 -6.52 26.27
N VAL A 28 -16.53 -6.39 25.41
CA VAL A 28 -15.94 -7.51 24.66
C VAL A 28 -15.02 -8.33 25.55
N SER A 29 -15.50 -9.48 26.03
CA SER A 29 -14.75 -10.34 26.96
C SER A 29 -14.19 -11.62 26.30
N GLY A 30 -14.89 -12.18 25.32
CA GLY A 30 -14.56 -13.44 24.65
C GLY A 30 -13.26 -13.38 23.82
N ARG A 31 -12.48 -14.48 23.81
CA ARG A 31 -11.26 -14.55 22.99
C ARG A 31 -11.54 -14.39 21.49
N SER A 32 -12.63 -14.99 21.01
CA SER A 32 -13.06 -14.91 19.60
C SER A 32 -13.46 -13.48 19.24
N GLU A 33 -14.28 -12.85 20.09
CA GLU A 33 -14.74 -11.46 19.89
C GLU A 33 -13.59 -10.47 19.91
N LYS A 34 -12.64 -10.61 20.85
CA LYS A 34 -11.42 -9.79 20.86
C LYS A 34 -10.61 -9.92 19.58
N ARG A 35 -10.56 -11.13 19.00
CA ARG A 35 -9.88 -11.34 17.71
C ARG A 35 -10.59 -10.62 16.58
N GLN A 36 -11.92 -10.65 16.55
CA GLN A 36 -12.73 -9.94 15.57
C GLN A 36 -12.61 -8.42 15.72
N LEU A 37 -12.61 -7.92 16.97
CA LEU A 37 -12.41 -6.50 17.25
C LEU A 37 -11.05 -5.99 16.75
N TYR A 38 -9.99 -6.77 16.94
CA TYR A 38 -8.65 -6.36 16.48
C TYR A 38 -8.49 -6.37 14.95
N ARG A 39 -9.36 -7.07 14.23
CA ARG A 39 -9.40 -7.05 12.77
C ARG A 39 -10.05 -5.79 12.19
N LEU A 40 -10.56 -4.89 12.99
CA LEU A 40 -11.05 -3.59 12.51
C LEU A 40 -9.91 -2.65 12.11
N VAL A 41 -8.70 -2.92 12.57
CA VAL A 41 -7.52 -2.08 12.30
C VAL A 41 -6.47 -2.90 11.58
N SER A 42 -5.89 -2.32 10.53
CA SER A 42 -4.83 -2.95 9.75
C SER A 42 -3.66 -3.39 10.62
N ASN A 43 -3.04 -4.50 10.25
CA ASN A 43 -1.80 -4.96 10.86
C ASN A 43 -0.65 -3.93 10.76
N SER A 44 -0.73 -3.02 9.79
CA SER A 44 0.26 -1.94 9.62
C SER A 44 0.17 -0.84 10.66
N ALA A 45 -0.96 -0.67 11.33
CA ALA A 45 -1.17 0.40 12.30
C ALA A 45 -0.10 0.42 13.40
N GLU A 46 0.33 -0.76 13.86
CA GLU A 46 1.39 -0.88 14.87
C GLU A 46 2.75 -0.41 14.32
N TYR A 47 3.02 -0.63 13.04
CA TYR A 47 4.25 -0.16 12.38
C TYR A 47 4.22 1.36 12.18
N GLN A 48 3.07 1.92 11.74
CA GLN A 48 2.88 3.36 11.58
C GLN A 48 3.11 4.11 12.90
N LEU A 49 2.57 3.58 14.00
CA LEU A 49 2.80 4.14 15.34
C LEU A 49 4.27 4.02 15.77
N ALA A 50 4.92 2.90 15.47
CA ALA A 50 6.33 2.72 15.80
C ALA A 50 7.24 3.68 15.03
N ASP A 51 6.97 3.92 13.76
CA ASP A 51 7.75 4.84 12.94
C ASP A 51 7.53 6.30 13.36
N ARG A 52 6.29 6.66 13.74
CA ARG A 52 5.99 7.96 14.34
C ARG A 52 6.72 8.19 15.66
N LEU A 53 6.76 7.18 16.54
CA LEU A 53 7.52 7.23 17.79
C LEU A 53 9.04 7.30 17.60
N LYS A 54 9.57 6.72 16.50
CA LYS A 54 10.98 6.87 16.14
C LYS A 54 11.30 8.29 15.65
N ALA A 55 10.36 8.88 14.89
CA ALA A 55 10.51 10.24 14.37
C ALA A 55 10.43 11.29 15.49
N ASP A 56 9.54 11.11 16.47
CA ASP A 56 9.38 12.00 17.61
C ASP A 56 9.31 11.23 18.94
N HIS A 57 10.42 11.25 19.67
CA HIS A 57 10.53 10.59 20.98
C HIS A 57 9.76 11.30 22.10
N ASN A 58 9.33 12.55 21.90
CA ASN A 58 8.59 13.31 22.89
C ASN A 58 7.15 12.79 23.05
N LEU A 59 6.67 12.02 22.09
CA LEU A 59 5.36 11.35 22.15
C LEU A 59 5.30 10.24 23.21
N LEU A 60 6.45 9.80 23.71
CA LEU A 60 6.50 8.87 24.85
C LEU A 60 5.93 9.53 26.09
N ASN A 61 4.96 8.89 26.74
CA ASN A 61 4.21 9.36 27.92
C ASN A 61 3.19 10.48 27.65
N GLN A 62 2.86 10.76 26.39
CA GLN A 62 1.75 11.64 26.03
C GLN A 62 0.56 10.82 25.53
N SER A 63 -0.65 11.35 25.75
CA SER A 63 -1.88 10.79 25.20
C SER A 63 -2.29 11.63 23.99
N GLU A 64 -2.10 11.09 22.78
CA GLU A 64 -2.45 11.78 21.53
C GLU A 64 -3.42 10.93 20.72
N LYS A 65 -4.37 11.59 20.04
CA LYS A 65 -5.22 10.94 19.04
C LYS A 65 -4.45 10.79 17.75
N VAL A 66 -4.26 9.55 17.30
CA VAL A 66 -3.55 9.22 16.08
C VAL A 66 -4.47 8.49 15.13
N TRP A 67 -4.52 8.94 13.89
CA TRP A 67 -5.19 8.22 12.81
C TRP A 67 -4.32 7.04 12.37
N VAL A 68 -4.93 5.87 12.31
CA VAL A 68 -4.30 4.63 11.84
C VAL A 68 -5.10 4.04 10.70
N LEU A 69 -4.46 3.26 9.86
CA LEU A 69 -5.12 2.60 8.74
C LEU A 69 -6.10 1.54 9.26
N ALA A 70 -7.34 1.58 8.77
CA ALA A 70 -8.32 0.54 9.00
C ALA A 70 -8.02 -0.70 8.15
N ASP A 71 -8.60 -1.83 8.51
CA ASP A 71 -8.58 -3.05 7.70
C ASP A 71 -9.42 -2.88 6.42
N ASP A 72 -9.11 -3.63 5.35
CA ASP A 72 -9.80 -3.57 4.07
C ASP A 72 -11.30 -3.91 4.18
N ASP A 73 -11.66 -4.81 5.08
CA ASP A 73 -13.06 -5.16 5.35
C ASP A 73 -13.85 -3.98 5.93
N VAL A 74 -13.22 -3.10 6.74
CA VAL A 74 -13.83 -1.87 7.28
C VAL A 74 -14.03 -0.83 6.18
N ASP A 75 -13.04 -0.64 5.32
CA ASP A 75 -13.12 0.27 4.17
C ASP A 75 -14.23 -0.15 3.21
N THR A 76 -14.31 -1.45 2.91
CA THR A 76 -15.35 -2.02 2.06
C THR A 76 -16.75 -1.80 2.65
N TYR A 77 -16.94 -2.04 3.95
CA TYR A 77 -18.22 -1.80 4.62
C TYR A 77 -18.58 -0.31 4.63
N PHE A 78 -17.63 0.56 4.96
CA PHE A 78 -17.85 2.01 4.97
C PHE A 78 -18.27 2.55 3.59
N LYS A 79 -17.63 2.07 2.53
CA LYS A 79 -17.96 2.43 1.15
C LYS A 79 -19.34 1.91 0.74
N SER A 80 -19.73 0.70 1.18
CA SER A 80 -21.04 0.14 0.87
C SER A 80 -22.18 0.95 1.47
N LEU A 81 -21.99 1.54 2.66
CA LEU A 81 -23.01 2.42 3.27
C LEU A 81 -23.27 3.69 2.44
N ASN A 82 -22.28 4.12 1.66
CA ASN A 82 -22.36 5.32 0.82
C ASN A 82 -22.65 5.00 -0.67
N SER A 83 -22.78 3.72 -1.02
CA SER A 83 -23.05 3.28 -2.39
C SER A 83 -24.55 3.19 -2.66
N ALA A 84 -24.96 3.62 -3.86
CA ALA A 84 -26.37 3.61 -4.27
C ALA A 84 -26.98 2.19 -4.34
N ASP A 85 -26.16 1.17 -4.59
CA ASP A 85 -26.60 -0.22 -4.74
C ASP A 85 -26.81 -0.96 -3.41
N GLY A 86 -26.38 -0.42 -2.28
CA GLY A 86 -26.61 -0.95 -0.93
C GLY A 86 -26.16 -2.40 -0.66
N ALA A 87 -25.60 -3.07 -1.66
CA ALA A 87 -25.18 -4.46 -1.55
C ALA A 87 -23.78 -4.54 -0.91
N PHE A 88 -23.77 -4.91 0.37
CA PHE A 88 -22.51 -5.21 1.05
C PHE A 88 -22.02 -6.60 0.67
N VAL A 89 -20.86 -6.67 0.02
CA VAL A 89 -20.14 -7.91 -0.29
C VAL A 89 -18.80 -7.88 0.46
N GLY A 90 -18.84 -8.18 1.76
CA GLY A 90 -17.65 -8.18 2.61
C GLY A 90 -17.64 -9.32 3.61
N ARG A 91 -16.56 -9.45 4.36
CA ARG A 91 -16.34 -10.54 5.33
C ARG A 91 -16.65 -10.14 6.78
N THR A 92 -17.17 -8.93 7.00
CA THR A 92 -17.57 -8.48 8.34
C THR A 92 -18.87 -9.15 8.77
N ASN A 93 -18.91 -9.62 10.01
CA ASN A 93 -20.13 -10.13 10.63
C ASN A 93 -20.96 -8.99 11.27
N ASP A 94 -22.21 -9.27 11.65
CA ASP A 94 -23.15 -8.29 12.19
C ASP A 94 -22.56 -7.51 13.37
N LYS A 95 -21.85 -8.20 14.28
CA LYS A 95 -21.24 -7.57 15.45
C LYS A 95 -20.09 -6.63 15.08
N GLN A 96 -19.31 -6.97 14.06
CA GLN A 96 -18.27 -6.07 13.54
C GLN A 96 -18.91 -4.84 12.87
N GLN A 97 -20.00 -5.01 12.15
CA GLN A 97 -20.76 -3.90 11.54
C GLN A 97 -21.31 -2.95 12.61
N GLU A 98 -21.85 -3.46 13.71
CA GLU A 98 -22.27 -2.64 14.86
C GLU A 98 -21.11 -1.81 15.45
N TRP A 99 -19.95 -2.43 15.63
CA TRP A 99 -18.77 -1.70 16.11
C TRP A 99 -18.31 -0.64 15.13
N ILE A 100 -18.26 -0.95 13.83
CA ILE A 100 -17.89 0.00 12.79
C ILE A 100 -18.86 1.17 12.78
N GLN A 101 -20.15 0.91 12.84
CA GLN A 101 -21.18 1.94 12.87
C GLN A 101 -21.05 2.85 14.10
N SER A 102 -20.81 2.26 15.27
CA SER A 102 -20.53 3.04 16.50
C SER A 102 -19.29 3.93 16.38
N LEU A 103 -18.27 3.49 15.65
CA LEU A 103 -17.06 4.28 15.38
C LEU A 103 -17.33 5.40 14.36
N ILE A 104 -18.17 5.15 13.35
CA ILE A 104 -18.60 6.17 12.36
C ILE A 104 -19.38 7.28 13.06
N GLU A 105 -20.39 6.91 13.87
CA GLU A 105 -21.22 7.85 14.63
C GLU A 105 -20.41 8.70 15.63
N ALA A 106 -19.32 8.12 16.17
CA ALA A 106 -18.38 8.82 17.03
C ALA A 106 -17.35 9.67 16.27
N GLY A 107 -17.39 9.73 14.93
CA GLY A 107 -16.40 10.44 14.11
C GLY A 107 -14.98 9.86 14.22
N GLN A 108 -14.87 8.57 14.51
CA GLN A 108 -13.60 7.86 14.66
C GLN A 108 -13.18 7.09 13.39
N ILE A 109 -13.98 7.12 12.35
CA ILE A 109 -13.66 6.64 11.01
C ILE A 109 -13.82 7.80 10.03
N GLU A 110 -12.82 8.03 9.20
CA GLU A 110 -12.78 9.11 8.22
C GLU A 110 -12.13 8.62 6.92
N LEU A 111 -12.72 8.97 5.79
CA LEU A 111 -12.07 8.77 4.48
C LEU A 111 -10.98 9.80 4.28
N ARG A 112 -9.77 9.32 4.02
CA ARG A 112 -8.61 10.16 3.69
C ARG A 112 -8.01 9.74 2.36
N PHE A 113 -7.43 10.71 1.67
CA PHE A 113 -6.69 10.41 0.44
C PHE A 113 -5.51 9.48 0.75
N ASN A 114 -5.46 8.35 0.08
CA ASN A 114 -4.43 7.33 0.30
C ASN A 114 -3.13 7.70 -0.43
N THR A 115 -2.29 8.52 0.20
CA THR A 115 -0.95 8.85 -0.32
C THR A 115 -0.02 7.63 -0.32
N GLN A 116 -0.24 6.69 0.57
CA GLN A 116 0.55 5.46 0.68
C GLN A 116 0.42 4.61 -0.58
N PHE A 117 -0.74 4.62 -1.25
CA PHE A 117 -0.96 3.94 -2.52
C PHE A 117 0.08 4.32 -3.60
N PHE A 118 0.51 5.57 -3.64
CA PHE A 118 1.49 6.06 -4.63
C PHE A 118 2.94 5.84 -4.22
N THR A 119 3.22 5.64 -2.93
CA THR A 119 4.59 5.55 -2.40
C THR A 119 4.98 4.13 -2.00
N SER A 120 4.01 3.28 -1.66
CA SER A 120 4.25 1.90 -1.28
C SER A 120 4.45 0.99 -2.49
N GLY A 121 5.12 -0.14 -2.25
CA GLY A 121 5.22 -1.24 -3.20
C GLY A 121 4.08 -2.23 -3.05
N ASP A 122 4.30 -3.43 -3.57
CA ASP A 122 3.38 -4.56 -3.41
C ASP A 122 3.29 -5.02 -1.96
N SER A 123 2.08 -5.40 -1.51
CA SER A 123 1.81 -5.90 -0.17
C SER A 123 0.77 -7.01 -0.21
N ARG A 124 0.84 -7.93 0.77
CA ARG A 124 -0.18 -8.97 0.95
C ARG A 124 -1.46 -8.42 1.59
N GLU A 125 -1.36 -7.30 2.28
CA GLU A 125 -2.50 -6.63 2.90
C GLU A 125 -3.02 -5.58 1.88
N PRO A 126 -4.27 -5.70 1.40
CA PRO A 126 -4.80 -4.83 0.34
C PRO A 126 -4.73 -3.34 0.67
N GLU A 127 -5.01 -2.99 1.92
CA GLU A 127 -4.99 -1.60 2.38
C GLU A 127 -3.58 -0.97 2.40
N GLN A 128 -2.52 -1.79 2.31
CA GLN A 128 -1.12 -1.36 2.27
C GLN A 128 -0.52 -1.43 0.87
N ALA A 129 -1.21 -2.10 -0.07
CA ALA A 129 -0.71 -2.25 -1.42
C ALA A 129 -0.64 -0.91 -2.14
N GLY A 130 0.43 -0.71 -2.90
CA GLY A 130 0.66 0.51 -3.64
C GLY A 130 1.32 0.27 -5.00
N ILE A 131 1.26 1.26 -5.85
CA ILE A 131 1.80 1.22 -7.22
C ILE A 131 3.18 1.90 -7.34
N GLY A 132 3.70 2.48 -6.26
CA GLY A 132 4.96 3.24 -6.29
C GLY A 132 6.14 2.44 -6.85
N GLY A 133 6.31 1.21 -6.40
CA GLY A 133 7.36 0.33 -6.91
C GLY A 133 7.20 0.00 -8.39
N ALA A 134 5.97 -0.25 -8.85
CA ALA A 134 5.67 -0.53 -10.25
C ALA A 134 5.94 0.68 -11.15
N ILE A 135 5.55 1.89 -10.72
CA ILE A 135 5.82 3.13 -11.46
C ILE A 135 7.32 3.34 -11.62
N VAL A 136 8.06 3.28 -10.52
CA VAL A 136 9.53 3.48 -10.56
C VAL A 136 10.20 2.40 -11.41
N GLY A 137 9.83 1.14 -11.26
CA GLY A 137 10.35 0.04 -12.05
C GLY A 137 10.09 0.21 -13.55
N SER A 138 8.85 0.59 -13.92
CA SER A 138 8.48 0.84 -15.31
C SER A 138 9.27 2.00 -15.93
N LEU A 139 9.46 3.10 -15.19
CA LEU A 139 10.24 4.25 -15.66
C LEU A 139 11.71 3.87 -15.89
N PHE A 140 12.32 3.13 -14.95
CA PHE A 140 13.70 2.66 -15.12
C PHE A 140 13.83 1.70 -16.31
N THR A 141 12.89 0.77 -16.48
CA THR A 141 12.89 -0.15 -17.62
C THR A 141 12.78 0.60 -18.94
N LEU A 142 11.85 1.54 -19.04
CA LEU A 142 11.69 2.40 -20.23
C LEU A 142 12.97 3.18 -20.53
N PHE A 143 13.55 3.80 -19.51
CA PHE A 143 14.77 4.60 -19.66
C PHE A 143 15.95 3.74 -20.16
N ILE A 144 16.18 2.59 -19.54
CA ILE A 144 17.28 1.67 -19.92
C ILE A 144 17.04 1.14 -21.34
N THR A 145 15.81 0.72 -21.64
CA THR A 145 15.47 0.22 -22.98
C THR A 145 15.71 1.29 -24.02
N LEU A 146 15.26 2.52 -23.80
CA LEU A 146 15.48 3.64 -24.72
C LEU A 146 16.97 3.97 -24.89
N ALA A 147 17.71 4.03 -23.76
CA ALA A 147 19.13 4.35 -23.77
C ALA A 147 19.98 3.32 -24.50
N LEU A 148 19.56 2.05 -24.52
CA LEU A 148 20.27 1.00 -25.25
C LEU A 148 19.77 0.87 -26.69
N SER A 149 18.44 0.85 -26.89
CA SER A 149 17.87 0.60 -28.23
C SER A 149 18.11 1.76 -29.20
N PHE A 150 18.06 3.01 -28.73
CA PHE A 150 18.24 4.17 -29.60
C PHE A 150 19.63 4.22 -30.25
N PRO A 151 20.76 4.15 -29.50
CA PRO A 151 22.08 4.15 -30.12
C PRO A 151 22.32 2.94 -31.02
N ILE A 152 21.84 1.76 -30.62
CA ILE A 152 21.97 0.54 -31.43
C ILE A 152 21.17 0.67 -32.71
N GLY A 153 19.94 1.18 -32.65
CA GLY A 153 19.10 1.39 -33.83
C GLY A 153 19.69 2.40 -34.78
N VAL A 154 20.20 3.52 -34.30
CA VAL A 154 20.88 4.53 -35.10
C VAL A 154 22.15 3.95 -35.77
N ALA A 155 22.98 3.23 -35.00
CA ALA A 155 24.19 2.61 -35.52
C ALA A 155 23.87 1.56 -36.59
N ALA A 156 22.83 0.75 -36.39
CA ALA A 156 22.36 -0.24 -37.39
C ALA A 156 21.86 0.42 -38.66
N ALA A 157 21.06 1.50 -38.53
CA ALA A 157 20.54 2.24 -39.67
C ALA A 157 21.68 2.86 -40.52
N VAL A 158 22.62 3.55 -39.87
CA VAL A 158 23.80 4.12 -40.55
C VAL A 158 24.64 3.02 -41.20
N TYR A 159 24.85 1.90 -40.53
CA TYR A 159 25.60 0.78 -41.10
C TYR A 159 24.90 0.22 -42.37
N LEU A 160 23.59 0.02 -42.32
CA LEU A 160 22.83 -0.52 -43.44
C LEU A 160 22.80 0.43 -44.63
N GLU A 161 22.70 1.74 -44.40
CA GLU A 161 22.60 2.74 -45.44
C GLU A 161 23.96 3.06 -46.09
N GLU A 162 25.01 3.18 -45.30
CA GLU A 162 26.32 3.67 -45.76
C GLU A 162 27.33 2.54 -46.07
N PHE A 163 27.31 1.45 -45.30
CA PHE A 163 28.39 0.48 -45.29
C PHE A 163 27.98 -0.94 -45.68
N ALA A 164 26.69 -1.29 -45.63
CA ALA A 164 26.27 -2.67 -45.87
C ALA A 164 26.41 -3.06 -47.34
N PRO A 165 27.01 -4.21 -47.66
CA PRO A 165 27.08 -4.72 -49.02
C PRO A 165 25.67 -5.09 -49.50
N LYS A 166 25.33 -4.76 -50.75
CA LYS A 166 24.07 -5.14 -51.37
C LYS A 166 24.03 -6.65 -51.61
N ASN A 167 23.41 -7.35 -50.69
CA ASN A 167 23.22 -8.80 -50.76
C ASN A 167 21.84 -9.21 -50.23
N ARG A 168 21.43 -10.46 -50.47
CA ARG A 168 20.12 -10.97 -50.03
C ARG A 168 19.84 -10.85 -48.55
N LEU A 169 20.88 -10.83 -47.71
CA LEU A 169 20.74 -10.70 -46.25
C LEU A 169 20.43 -9.26 -45.87
N THR A 170 21.08 -8.28 -46.49
CA THR A 170 20.79 -6.85 -46.30
C THR A 170 19.37 -6.52 -46.79
N ASP A 171 18.99 -7.02 -48.00
CA ASP A 171 17.64 -6.84 -48.53
C ASP A 171 16.57 -7.42 -47.61
N PHE A 172 16.84 -8.60 -47.02
CA PHE A 172 15.90 -9.22 -46.05
C PHE A 172 15.75 -8.37 -44.77
N ILE A 173 16.82 -7.81 -44.23
CA ILE A 173 16.79 -6.95 -43.07
C ILE A 173 16.04 -5.65 -43.38
N GLU A 174 16.32 -5.03 -44.53
CA GLU A 174 15.69 -3.79 -44.98
C GLU A 174 14.18 -3.94 -45.15
N VAL A 175 13.74 -5.05 -45.77
CA VAL A 175 12.31 -5.37 -45.90
C VAL A 175 11.63 -5.54 -44.55
N ASN A 176 12.30 -6.18 -43.56
CA ASN A 176 11.74 -6.32 -42.21
C ASN A 176 11.65 -4.97 -41.47
N ILE A 177 12.65 -4.12 -41.61
CA ILE A 177 12.61 -2.77 -40.99
C ILE A 177 11.47 -1.96 -41.63
N ASN A 178 11.33 -1.96 -42.92
CA ASN A 178 10.26 -1.24 -43.64
C ASN A 178 8.85 -1.75 -43.32
N ASN A 179 8.71 -3.03 -42.91
CA ASN A 179 7.43 -3.58 -42.48
C ASN A 179 7.07 -3.24 -41.04
N LEU A 180 8.04 -2.83 -40.23
CA LEU A 180 7.84 -2.46 -38.82
C LEU A 180 7.64 -0.94 -38.61
N ALA A 181 7.94 -0.14 -39.61
CA ALA A 181 7.76 1.31 -39.64
C ALA A 181 6.39 1.70 -40.23
#